data_23fb2e520cc50982032b6f0a0d8a2756
#
_entry.id   23fb2e520cc50982032b6f0a0d8a2756
#
_cell.length_a   1.000
_cell.length_b   1.000
_cell.length_c   1.000
_cell.angle_alpha   90.00
_cell.angle_beta   90.00
_cell.angle_gamma   90.00
#
_symmetry.space_group_name_H-M   'P 1'
#
loop_
_entity.id
_entity.type
_entity.pdbx_description
1 polymer ?
#
loop_
_entity_poly.entity_id
_entity_poly.type
_entity_poly.pdbx_seq_one_letter_code
_entity_poly.pdbx_strand_id
1 'polypeptide(L)'
;MANRPSNPTITQIREVCQPISITGRANSEHWVADVYLRSISPYLTKLLLKTSITANGVTYLMILSGIAISASLLISGWTGLLLALFFSQLQMLWDCCDGEVARWRQTSSPMGVFLDRVGHYLAEGLIPIAFGFRLATEGDYLYPLMGALLSVLVLLNKAFNDSVHVARAYAGISKLEDSKSTGEAANSSLSSLRRIFDFIPVQRAFHSVEMTILIVLFHSYTNLL
;
A
#
# COMPACT_ATOMS: atom_id res chain seq x y z
N MET A 1 -5.37 -28.79 -13.36
CA MET A 1 -5.83 -27.68 -12.50
C MET A 1 -6.45 -28.29 -11.27
N ALA A 2 -6.01 -27.94 -10.08
CA ALA A 2 -6.62 -28.43 -8.84
C ALA A 2 -8.07 -27.91 -8.79
N ASN A 3 -9.02 -28.84 -8.66
CA ASN A 3 -10.44 -28.51 -8.61
C ASN A 3 -10.74 -27.86 -7.24
N ARG A 4 -10.82 -26.53 -7.19
CA ARG A 4 -11.07 -25.78 -5.95
C ARG A 4 -12.55 -25.72 -5.66
N PRO A 5 -12.99 -25.94 -4.40
CA PRO A 5 -14.41 -25.89 -4.06
C PRO A 5 -15.01 -24.50 -4.30
N SER A 6 -16.26 -24.46 -4.73
CA SER A 6 -17.01 -23.22 -4.95
C SER A 6 -17.32 -22.47 -3.65
N ASN A 7 -17.34 -23.18 -2.51
CA ASN A 7 -17.54 -22.59 -1.18
C ASN A 7 -16.41 -23.03 -0.24
N PRO A 8 -15.24 -22.35 -0.28
CA PRO A 8 -14.10 -22.72 0.55
C PRO A 8 -14.31 -22.41 2.02
N THR A 9 -13.61 -23.16 2.87
CA THR A 9 -13.41 -22.81 4.28
C THR A 9 -12.36 -21.70 4.39
N ILE A 10 -12.35 -20.97 5.52
CA ILE A 10 -11.33 -19.94 5.79
C ILE A 10 -9.93 -20.55 5.83
N THR A 11 -9.78 -21.76 6.37
CA THR A 11 -8.51 -22.49 6.40
C THR A 11 -7.99 -22.75 4.99
N GLN A 12 -8.86 -23.25 4.09
CA GLN A 12 -8.48 -23.48 2.68
C GLN A 12 -8.07 -22.20 1.97
N ILE A 13 -8.77 -21.07 2.24
CA ILE A 13 -8.39 -19.77 1.68
C ILE A 13 -7.00 -19.35 2.18
N ARG A 14 -6.72 -19.49 3.48
CA ARG A 14 -5.41 -19.16 4.04
C ARG A 14 -4.30 -20.01 3.46
N GLU A 15 -4.47 -21.31 3.41
CA GLU A 15 -3.47 -22.24 2.85
C GLU A 15 -3.12 -21.91 1.40
N VAL A 16 -4.13 -21.63 0.58
CA VAL A 16 -3.95 -21.35 -0.85
C VAL A 16 -3.51 -19.91 -1.12
N CYS A 17 -4.09 -18.94 -0.41
CA CYS A 17 -3.97 -17.53 -0.76
C CYS A 17 -2.92 -16.78 0.08
N GLN A 18 -2.55 -17.31 1.25
CA GLN A 18 -1.57 -16.71 2.16
C GLN A 18 -0.41 -17.67 2.47
N PRO A 19 0.28 -18.26 1.46
CA PRO A 19 1.44 -19.12 1.73
C PRO A 19 2.57 -18.27 2.34
N ILE A 20 3.51 -18.95 3.03
CA ILE A 20 4.68 -18.29 3.68
C ILE A 20 5.48 -17.45 2.68
N SER A 21 5.56 -17.86 1.42
CA SER A 21 6.20 -17.07 0.35
C SER A 21 5.54 -15.71 0.08
N ILE A 22 4.33 -15.49 0.54
CA ILE A 22 3.61 -14.21 0.45
C ILE A 22 3.64 -13.49 1.79
N THR A 23 3.33 -14.16 2.91
CA THR A 23 3.20 -13.54 4.24
C THR A 23 4.51 -13.46 5.02
N GLY A 24 5.51 -14.24 4.66
CA GLY A 24 6.82 -14.30 5.33
C GLY A 24 7.87 -13.32 4.79
N ARG A 25 7.51 -12.41 3.89
CA ARG A 25 8.45 -11.43 3.32
C ARG A 25 8.77 -10.33 4.32
N ALA A 26 10.01 -10.31 4.80
CA ALA A 26 10.43 -9.47 5.91
C ALA A 26 10.33 -7.95 5.70
N ASN A 27 10.23 -7.45 4.45
CA ASN A 27 10.29 -6.02 4.14
C ASN A 27 9.29 -5.54 3.08
N SER A 28 8.41 -6.40 2.58
CA SER A 28 7.56 -6.09 1.42
C SER A 28 6.12 -5.76 1.77
N GLU A 29 5.72 -5.90 3.03
CA GLU A 29 4.33 -5.68 3.43
C GLU A 29 4.18 -4.47 4.33
N HIS A 30 3.02 -3.82 4.22
CA HIS A 30 2.58 -2.83 5.18
C HIS A 30 2.44 -3.49 6.55
N TRP A 31 2.99 -2.89 7.60
CA TRP A 31 2.90 -3.45 8.94
C TRP A 31 1.44 -3.64 9.41
N VAL A 32 0.52 -2.77 8.95
CA VAL A 32 -0.92 -2.89 9.21
C VAL A 32 -1.51 -4.15 8.58
N ALA A 33 -1.05 -4.54 7.39
CA ALA A 33 -1.46 -5.77 6.73
C ALA A 33 -1.05 -6.99 7.57
N ASP A 34 0.20 -7.04 8.04
CA ASP A 34 0.73 -8.14 8.83
C ASP A 34 0.08 -8.25 10.22
N VAL A 35 -0.18 -7.10 10.87
CA VAL A 35 -0.70 -7.10 12.25
C VAL A 35 -2.14 -7.64 12.32
N TYR A 36 -3.05 -7.24 11.42
CA TYR A 36 -4.44 -7.66 11.52
C TYR A 36 -5.19 -7.86 10.20
N LEU A 37 -4.86 -7.13 9.11
CA LEU A 37 -5.68 -7.21 7.89
C LEU A 37 -5.59 -8.57 7.21
N ARG A 38 -4.41 -9.22 7.23
CA ARG A 38 -4.24 -10.60 6.76
C ARG A 38 -5.07 -11.62 7.53
N SER A 39 -5.42 -11.31 8.77
CA SER A 39 -6.32 -12.16 9.57
C SER A 39 -7.79 -11.98 9.18
N ILE A 40 -8.16 -10.78 8.72
CA ILE A 40 -9.53 -10.39 8.35
C ILE A 40 -9.82 -10.67 6.88
N SER A 41 -8.87 -10.44 5.97
CA SER A 41 -9.06 -10.51 4.51
C SER A 41 -9.65 -11.85 4.03
N PRO A 42 -9.32 -13.05 4.59
CA PRO A 42 -9.92 -14.29 4.12
C PRO A 42 -11.45 -14.37 4.29
N TYR A 43 -11.99 -13.67 5.29
CA TYR A 43 -13.45 -13.62 5.48
C TYR A 43 -14.13 -12.79 4.39
N LEU A 44 -13.55 -11.63 4.06
CA LEU A 44 -14.04 -10.80 2.95
C LEU A 44 -13.81 -11.48 1.61
N THR A 45 -12.66 -12.09 1.39
CA THR A 45 -12.36 -12.88 0.19
C THR A 45 -13.38 -14.01 0.01
N LYS A 46 -13.77 -14.70 1.09
CA LYS A 46 -14.82 -15.73 1.02
C LYS A 46 -16.15 -15.16 0.52
N LEU A 47 -16.51 -13.94 0.91
CA LEU A 47 -17.72 -13.27 0.41
C LEU A 47 -17.57 -12.89 -1.07
N LEU A 48 -16.42 -12.34 -1.46
CA LEU A 48 -16.13 -11.97 -2.85
C LEU A 48 -16.14 -13.18 -3.78
N LEU A 49 -15.67 -14.34 -3.31
CA LEU A 49 -15.66 -15.57 -4.09
C LEU A 49 -17.08 -16.09 -4.42
N LYS A 50 -18.10 -15.69 -3.66
CA LYS A 50 -19.51 -15.99 -3.97
C LYS A 50 -20.09 -15.06 -5.04
N THR A 51 -19.40 -14.00 -5.41
CA THR A 51 -19.81 -13.03 -6.42
C THR A 51 -19.08 -13.26 -7.73
N SER A 52 -19.52 -12.58 -8.79
CA SER A 52 -18.83 -12.56 -10.09
C SER A 52 -17.70 -11.53 -10.18
N ILE A 53 -17.41 -10.77 -9.10
CA ILE A 53 -16.36 -9.76 -9.10
C ILE A 53 -15.00 -10.39 -9.41
N THR A 54 -14.27 -9.83 -10.36
CA THR A 54 -12.94 -10.30 -10.72
C THR A 54 -11.88 -9.75 -9.75
N ALA A 55 -10.66 -10.33 -9.74
CA ALA A 55 -9.54 -9.77 -8.98
C ALA A 55 -9.29 -8.31 -9.36
N ASN A 56 -9.24 -7.99 -10.65
CA ASN A 56 -9.09 -6.60 -11.12
C ASN A 56 -10.26 -5.71 -10.67
N GLY A 57 -11.48 -6.27 -10.55
CA GLY A 57 -12.64 -5.55 -10.01
C GLY A 57 -12.42 -5.15 -8.54
N VAL A 58 -11.77 -6.00 -7.74
CA VAL A 58 -11.39 -5.69 -6.35
C VAL A 58 -10.26 -4.64 -6.33
N THR A 59 -9.30 -4.73 -7.26
CA THR A 59 -8.24 -3.70 -7.40
C THR A 59 -8.84 -2.33 -7.74
N TYR A 60 -9.90 -2.25 -8.56
CA TYR A 60 -10.59 -0.97 -8.77
C TYR A 60 -11.23 -0.42 -7.50
N LEU A 61 -11.78 -1.27 -6.62
CA LEU A 61 -12.27 -0.81 -5.30
C LEU A 61 -11.13 -0.30 -4.42
N MET A 62 -9.95 -0.93 -4.49
CA MET A 62 -8.72 -0.45 -3.83
C MET A 62 -8.35 0.95 -4.34
N ILE A 63 -8.30 1.16 -5.66
CA ILE A 63 -7.98 2.44 -6.29
C ILE A 63 -8.97 3.53 -5.86
N LEU A 64 -10.27 3.24 -5.93
CA LEU A 64 -11.31 4.19 -5.53
C LEU A 64 -11.20 4.56 -4.04
N SER A 65 -10.92 3.58 -3.18
CA SER A 65 -10.69 3.84 -1.76
C SER A 65 -9.44 4.71 -1.54
N GLY A 66 -8.37 4.49 -2.31
CA GLY A 66 -7.15 5.30 -2.29
C GLY A 66 -7.41 6.77 -2.68
N ILE A 67 -8.21 7.01 -3.71
CA ILE A 67 -8.65 8.37 -4.09
C ILE A 67 -9.52 8.98 -3.00
N ALA A 68 -10.42 8.18 -2.40
CA ALA A 68 -11.32 8.64 -1.35
C ALA A 68 -10.56 9.08 -0.08
N ILE A 69 -9.37 8.51 0.23
CA ILE A 69 -8.51 9.01 1.32
C ILE A 69 -8.22 10.50 1.11
N SER A 70 -7.70 10.84 -0.06
CA SER A 70 -7.28 12.21 -0.39
C SER A 70 -8.47 13.16 -0.45
N ALA A 71 -9.57 12.73 -1.05
CA ALA A 71 -10.81 13.51 -1.05
C ALA A 71 -11.33 13.78 0.38
N SER A 72 -11.22 12.79 1.27
CA SER A 72 -11.60 12.93 2.67
C SER A 72 -10.72 13.92 3.43
N LEU A 73 -9.42 13.95 3.14
CA LEU A 73 -8.49 14.91 3.76
C LEU A 73 -8.83 16.38 3.43
N LEU A 74 -9.52 16.65 2.31
CA LEU A 74 -9.99 18.00 1.96
C LEU A 74 -11.20 18.45 2.80
N ILE A 75 -11.87 17.52 3.49
CA ILE A 75 -12.97 17.84 4.40
C ILE A 75 -12.38 18.31 5.73
N SER A 76 -12.77 19.51 6.19
CA SER A 76 -12.28 20.10 7.43
C SER A 76 -12.67 19.31 8.69
N GLY A 77 -11.92 19.51 9.74
CA GLY A 77 -12.19 18.92 11.07
C GLY A 77 -11.95 17.41 11.15
N TRP A 78 -12.41 16.82 12.24
CA TRP A 78 -12.22 15.40 12.55
C TRP A 78 -12.95 14.46 11.58
N THR A 79 -14.07 14.89 11.01
CA THR A 79 -14.84 14.08 10.06
C THR A 79 -13.98 13.66 8.87
N GLY A 80 -13.26 14.62 8.26
CA GLY A 80 -12.37 14.32 7.13
C GLY A 80 -11.25 13.36 7.50
N LEU A 81 -10.66 13.50 8.69
CA LEU A 81 -9.60 12.63 9.18
C LEU A 81 -10.07 11.21 9.46
N LEU A 82 -11.23 11.06 10.10
CA LEU A 82 -11.81 9.75 10.38
C LEU A 82 -12.24 9.03 9.09
N LEU A 83 -12.77 9.75 8.12
CA LEU A 83 -13.08 9.20 6.79
C LEU A 83 -11.80 8.80 6.06
N ALA A 84 -10.75 9.62 6.08
CA ALA A 84 -9.47 9.28 5.48
C ALA A 84 -8.87 8.03 6.13
N LEU A 85 -8.90 7.93 7.45
CA LEU A 85 -8.46 6.75 8.19
C LEU A 85 -9.28 5.51 7.81
N PHE A 86 -10.60 5.63 7.72
CA PHE A 86 -11.48 4.54 7.32
C PHE A 86 -11.15 4.06 5.89
N PHE A 87 -11.05 4.98 4.92
CA PHE A 87 -10.75 4.62 3.54
C PHE A 87 -9.34 4.07 3.38
N SER A 88 -8.36 4.48 4.19
CA SER A 88 -7.02 3.90 4.15
C SER A 88 -7.01 2.44 4.61
N GLN A 89 -7.76 2.10 5.66
CA GLN A 89 -7.94 0.71 6.09
C GLN A 89 -8.66 -0.13 5.03
N LEU A 90 -9.69 0.46 4.42
CA LEU A 90 -10.47 -0.19 3.38
C LEU A 90 -9.64 -0.43 2.12
N GLN A 91 -8.82 0.55 1.70
CA GLN A 91 -7.90 0.44 0.58
C GLN A 91 -6.94 -0.74 0.76
N MET A 92 -6.30 -0.85 1.92
CA MET A 92 -5.37 -1.94 2.24
C MET A 92 -6.07 -3.29 2.38
N LEU A 93 -7.32 -3.31 2.86
CA LEU A 93 -8.11 -4.54 2.92
C LEU A 93 -8.45 -5.06 1.51
N TRP A 94 -8.81 -4.18 0.57
CA TRP A 94 -9.02 -4.55 -0.83
C TRP A 94 -7.74 -5.06 -1.48
N ASP A 95 -6.59 -4.44 -1.20
CA ASP A 95 -5.26 -4.86 -1.64
C ASP A 95 -4.93 -6.30 -1.19
N CYS A 96 -5.24 -6.65 0.05
CA CYS A 96 -5.11 -8.04 0.51
C CYS A 96 -6.05 -8.98 -0.27
N CYS A 97 -7.29 -8.57 -0.50
CA CYS A 97 -8.33 -9.41 -1.09
C CYS A 97 -8.13 -9.66 -2.59
N ASP A 98 -7.67 -8.67 -3.37
CA ASP A 98 -7.53 -8.83 -4.82
C ASP A 98 -6.51 -9.91 -5.19
N GLY A 99 -5.36 -9.93 -4.50
CA GLY A 99 -4.38 -10.98 -4.63
C GLY A 99 -4.90 -12.34 -4.15
N GLU A 100 -5.71 -12.39 -3.10
CA GLU A 100 -6.33 -13.61 -2.61
C GLU A 100 -7.35 -14.16 -3.62
N VAL A 101 -8.21 -13.30 -4.18
CA VAL A 101 -9.17 -13.68 -5.24
C VAL A 101 -8.42 -14.17 -6.49
N ALA A 102 -7.35 -13.46 -6.92
CA ALA A 102 -6.54 -13.85 -8.06
C ALA A 102 -5.89 -15.23 -7.85
N ARG A 103 -5.30 -15.47 -6.69
CA ARG A 103 -4.67 -16.75 -6.33
C ARG A 103 -5.70 -17.87 -6.23
N TRP A 104 -6.85 -17.62 -5.61
CA TRP A 104 -7.91 -18.63 -5.51
C TRP A 104 -8.45 -19.03 -6.87
N ARG A 105 -8.78 -18.08 -7.72
CA ARG A 105 -9.34 -18.31 -9.06
C ARG A 105 -8.29 -18.66 -10.13
N GLN A 106 -7.01 -18.58 -9.78
CA GLN A 106 -5.89 -18.79 -10.73
C GLN A 106 -5.94 -17.81 -11.91
N THR A 107 -6.31 -16.56 -11.63
CA THR A 107 -6.48 -15.49 -12.62
C THR A 107 -5.45 -14.37 -12.49
N SER A 108 -4.29 -14.66 -11.87
CA SER A 108 -3.19 -13.71 -11.82
C SER A 108 -2.76 -13.28 -13.23
N SER A 109 -2.61 -11.98 -13.45
CA SER A 109 -2.31 -11.43 -14.76
C SER A 109 -1.36 -10.23 -14.69
N PRO A 110 -0.60 -9.93 -15.76
CA PRO A 110 0.22 -8.72 -15.82
C PRO A 110 -0.62 -7.44 -15.62
N MET A 111 -1.87 -7.43 -16.11
CA MET A 111 -2.80 -6.31 -15.92
C MET A 111 -3.15 -6.10 -14.45
N GLY A 112 -3.34 -7.19 -13.68
CA GLY A 112 -3.58 -7.09 -12.24
C GLY A 112 -2.40 -6.43 -11.51
N VAL A 113 -1.18 -6.85 -11.82
CA VAL A 113 0.05 -6.25 -11.26
C VAL A 113 0.18 -4.77 -11.64
N PHE A 114 -0.19 -4.41 -12.89
CA PHE A 114 -0.18 -3.01 -13.34
C PHE A 114 -1.20 -2.16 -12.58
N LEU A 115 -2.44 -2.62 -12.46
CA LEU A 115 -3.51 -1.90 -11.76
C LEU A 115 -3.20 -1.72 -10.27
N ASP A 116 -2.67 -2.76 -9.63
CA ASP A 116 -2.20 -2.72 -8.25
C ASP A 116 -1.18 -1.59 -8.03
N ARG A 117 -0.13 -1.53 -8.87
CA ARG A 117 0.88 -0.47 -8.82
C ARG A 117 0.28 0.91 -9.05
N VAL A 118 -0.57 1.07 -10.07
CA VAL A 118 -1.27 2.34 -10.35
C VAL A 118 -2.08 2.79 -9.14
N GLY A 119 -2.78 1.86 -8.46
CA GLY A 119 -3.53 2.16 -7.24
C GLY A 119 -2.67 2.73 -6.12
N HIS A 120 -1.53 2.10 -5.86
CA HIS A 120 -0.57 2.58 -4.86
C HIS A 120 0.05 3.93 -5.25
N TYR A 121 0.43 4.12 -6.52
CA TYR A 121 0.93 5.42 -7.01
C TYR A 121 -0.08 6.53 -6.81
N LEU A 122 -1.34 6.30 -7.17
CA LEU A 122 -2.41 7.29 -7.00
C LEU A 122 -2.67 7.61 -5.52
N ALA A 123 -2.85 6.59 -4.68
CA ALA A 123 -3.12 6.81 -3.26
C ALA A 123 -1.99 7.58 -2.59
N GLU A 124 -0.75 7.10 -2.72
CA GLU A 124 0.39 7.68 -2.02
C GLU A 124 0.86 9.02 -2.62
N GLY A 125 0.60 9.25 -3.90
CA GLY A 125 0.88 10.55 -4.53
C GLY A 125 -0.16 11.62 -4.17
N LEU A 126 -1.43 11.27 -4.06
CA LEU A 126 -2.48 12.25 -3.78
C LEU A 126 -2.57 12.65 -2.30
N ILE A 127 -2.23 11.77 -1.35
CA ILE A 127 -2.32 12.04 0.09
C ILE A 127 -1.48 13.27 0.50
N PRO A 128 -0.17 13.39 0.15
CA PRO A 128 0.61 14.56 0.53
C PRO A 128 0.06 15.86 -0.05
N ILE A 129 -0.45 15.83 -1.30
CA ILE A 129 -1.07 17.00 -1.93
C ILE A 129 -2.32 17.42 -1.15
N ALA A 130 -3.23 16.48 -0.89
CA ALA A 130 -4.45 16.75 -0.14
C ALA A 130 -4.17 17.23 1.28
N PHE A 131 -3.15 16.67 1.94
CA PHE A 131 -2.72 17.12 3.26
C PHE A 131 -2.15 18.54 3.23
N GLY A 132 -1.36 18.88 2.21
CA GLY A 132 -0.88 20.25 2.01
C GLY A 132 -2.03 21.25 1.88
N PHE A 133 -3.05 20.93 1.08
CA PHE A 133 -4.26 21.77 0.96
C PHE A 133 -5.05 21.84 2.28
N ARG A 134 -5.12 20.75 3.04
CA ARG A 134 -5.77 20.75 4.35
C ARG A 134 -5.13 21.71 5.34
N LEU A 135 -3.80 21.87 5.29
CA LEU A 135 -3.04 22.76 6.17
C LEU A 135 -3.03 24.22 5.69
N ALA A 136 -3.38 24.47 4.43
CA ALA A 136 -3.36 25.80 3.85
C ALA A 136 -4.40 26.70 4.50
N THR A 137 -3.99 27.93 4.79
CA THR A 137 -4.88 29.06 5.11
C THR A 137 -5.08 29.90 3.86
N GLU A 138 -6.07 30.82 3.88
CA GLU A 138 -6.34 31.68 2.73
C GLU A 138 -5.10 32.50 2.34
N GLY A 139 -4.69 32.37 1.07
CA GLY A 139 -3.49 33.03 0.54
C GLY A 139 -2.15 32.35 0.84
N ASP A 140 -2.14 31.24 1.57
CA ASP A 140 -0.92 30.48 1.85
C ASP A 140 -0.75 29.29 0.88
N TYR A 141 0.22 29.39 0.02
CA TYR A 141 0.57 28.34 -0.96
C TYR A 141 1.74 27.47 -0.51
N LEU A 142 2.36 27.74 0.64
CA LEU A 142 3.55 27.02 1.10
C LEU A 142 3.23 25.54 1.37
N TYR A 143 2.18 25.25 2.14
CA TYR A 143 1.81 23.87 2.46
C TYR A 143 1.35 23.07 1.23
N PRO A 144 0.51 23.58 0.33
CA PRO A 144 0.21 22.91 -0.95
C PRO A 144 1.46 22.64 -1.78
N LEU A 145 2.41 23.56 -1.87
CA LEU A 145 3.66 23.40 -2.59
C LEU A 145 4.53 22.30 -1.95
N MET A 146 4.65 22.30 -0.62
CA MET A 146 5.38 21.25 0.11
C MET A 146 4.72 19.87 -0.09
N GLY A 147 3.38 19.80 -0.05
CA GLY A 147 2.64 18.58 -0.33
C GLY A 147 2.88 18.07 -1.74
N ALA A 148 2.87 18.94 -2.74
CA ALA A 148 3.17 18.60 -4.12
C ALA A 148 4.63 18.12 -4.30
N LEU A 149 5.60 18.79 -3.68
CA LEU A 149 7.00 18.38 -3.70
C LEU A 149 7.18 17.00 -3.07
N LEU A 150 6.58 16.78 -1.89
CA LEU A 150 6.63 15.47 -1.23
C LEU A 150 5.99 14.39 -2.10
N SER A 151 4.86 14.67 -2.75
CA SER A 151 4.24 13.75 -3.70
C SER A 151 5.19 13.36 -4.82
N VAL A 152 5.87 14.32 -5.45
CA VAL A 152 6.87 14.04 -6.49
C VAL A 152 7.98 13.14 -5.97
N LEU A 153 8.50 13.40 -4.77
CA LEU A 153 9.56 12.57 -4.17
C LEU A 153 9.10 11.14 -3.89
N VAL A 154 7.88 10.96 -3.37
CA VAL A 154 7.28 9.64 -3.13
C VAL A 154 7.11 8.88 -4.45
N LEU A 155 6.56 9.54 -5.47
CA LEU A 155 6.34 8.93 -6.79
C LEU A 155 7.66 8.57 -7.48
N LEU A 156 8.68 9.44 -7.41
CA LEU A 156 10.01 9.16 -7.95
C LEU A 156 10.67 7.97 -7.24
N ASN A 157 10.57 7.88 -5.92
CA ASN A 157 11.08 6.74 -5.17
C ASN A 157 10.45 5.42 -5.66
N LYS A 158 9.12 5.39 -5.83
CA LYS A 158 8.42 4.22 -6.39
C LYS A 158 8.84 3.92 -7.82
N ALA A 159 8.89 4.95 -8.68
CA ALA A 159 9.28 4.80 -10.09
C ALA A 159 10.71 4.23 -10.22
N PHE A 160 11.65 4.67 -9.40
CA PHE A 160 13.01 4.15 -9.39
C PHE A 160 13.06 2.69 -8.95
N ASN A 161 12.33 2.33 -7.89
CA ASN A 161 12.24 0.93 -7.44
C ASN A 161 11.65 0.03 -8.54
N ASP A 162 10.58 0.45 -9.20
CA ASP A 162 9.99 -0.28 -10.31
C ASP A 162 10.92 -0.37 -11.52
N SER A 163 11.65 0.71 -11.83
CA SER A 163 12.62 0.73 -12.93
C SER A 163 13.75 -0.28 -12.73
N VAL A 164 14.19 -0.50 -11.49
CA VAL A 164 15.17 -1.56 -11.17
C VAL A 164 14.60 -2.94 -11.54
N HIS A 165 13.35 -3.22 -11.18
CA HIS A 165 12.72 -4.50 -11.54
C HIS A 165 12.55 -4.66 -13.06
N VAL A 166 12.16 -3.59 -13.74
CA VAL A 166 12.05 -3.58 -15.21
C VAL A 166 13.42 -3.80 -15.86
N ALA A 167 14.47 -3.09 -15.44
CA ALA A 167 15.82 -3.25 -15.97
C ALA A 167 16.36 -4.67 -15.78
N ARG A 168 16.12 -5.27 -14.61
CA ARG A 168 16.49 -6.68 -14.33
C ARG A 168 15.75 -7.65 -15.25
N ALA A 169 14.44 -7.44 -15.46
CA ALA A 169 13.64 -8.27 -16.36
C ALA A 169 14.17 -8.20 -17.81
N TYR A 170 14.52 -7.01 -18.29
CA TYR A 170 15.16 -6.83 -19.59
C TYR A 170 16.52 -7.52 -19.72
N ALA A 171 17.29 -7.56 -18.63
CA ALA A 171 18.58 -8.23 -18.58
C ALA A 171 18.47 -9.76 -18.38
N GLY A 172 17.26 -10.33 -18.30
CA GLY A 172 17.04 -11.74 -18.01
C GLY A 172 17.46 -12.18 -16.59
N ILE A 173 17.63 -11.21 -15.69
CA ILE A 173 18.03 -11.45 -14.30
C ILE A 173 16.76 -11.66 -13.45
N SER A 174 16.77 -12.67 -12.58
CA SER A 174 15.66 -12.96 -11.66
C SER A 174 15.25 -11.73 -10.82
N LYS A 175 13.98 -11.66 -10.43
CA LYS A 175 13.48 -10.65 -9.51
C LYS A 175 14.35 -10.62 -8.25
N LEU A 176 14.66 -9.44 -7.73
CA LEU A 176 15.29 -9.33 -6.40
C LEU A 176 14.33 -9.95 -5.38
N GLU A 177 14.84 -10.91 -4.62
CA GLU A 177 14.09 -11.40 -3.47
C GLU A 177 14.10 -10.30 -2.39
N ASP A 178 12.95 -10.10 -1.76
CA ASP A 178 12.80 -9.18 -0.62
C ASP A 178 13.46 -9.80 0.62
N SER A 179 14.78 -10.05 0.55
CA SER A 179 15.55 -10.62 1.64
C SER A 179 16.33 -9.54 2.37
N LYS A 180 16.61 -9.77 3.67
CA LYS A 180 17.48 -8.88 4.47
C LYS A 180 18.88 -8.72 3.84
N SER A 181 19.32 -9.67 3.01
CA SER A 181 20.63 -9.69 2.36
C SER A 181 20.76 -8.76 1.15
N THR A 182 19.65 -8.27 0.57
CA THR A 182 19.72 -7.24 -0.48
C THR A 182 20.33 -5.92 0.04
N GLY A 183 20.54 -5.83 1.36
CA GLY A 183 21.25 -4.77 2.04
C GLY A 183 22.76 -4.83 1.99
N GLU A 184 23.36 -5.95 1.62
CA GLU A 184 24.82 -6.14 1.67
C GLU A 184 25.59 -5.70 0.41
N ALA A 185 24.95 -5.03 -0.52
CA ALA A 185 25.66 -4.46 -1.66
C ALA A 185 26.57 -3.31 -1.24
N ALA A 186 27.84 -3.65 -1.15
CA ALA A 186 29.04 -2.82 -1.25
C ALA A 186 29.30 -1.75 -0.17
N ASN A 187 30.46 -1.89 0.43
CA ASN A 187 31.34 -0.95 1.10
C ASN A 187 31.23 0.49 0.55
N SER A 188 30.26 1.26 1.01
CA SER A 188 30.22 2.69 0.75
C SER A 188 30.10 3.46 2.06
N SER A 189 30.66 4.65 2.10
CA SER A 189 30.62 5.60 3.23
C SER A 189 29.20 5.93 3.75
N LEU A 190 28.18 5.53 3.03
CA LEU A 190 26.76 5.64 3.35
C LEU A 190 26.24 4.51 4.24
N SER A 191 27.06 3.52 4.58
CA SER A 191 26.66 2.36 5.40
C SER A 191 26.17 2.73 6.81
N SER A 192 26.70 3.81 7.38
CA SER A 192 26.30 4.28 8.72
C SER A 192 24.94 4.97 8.70
N LEU A 193 24.67 5.80 7.69
CA LEU A 193 23.34 6.41 7.47
C LEU A 193 22.30 5.33 7.18
N ARG A 194 22.65 4.33 6.38
CA ARG A 194 21.79 3.20 6.06
C ARG A 194 21.38 2.40 7.30
N ARG A 195 22.28 2.15 8.28
CA ARG A 195 21.91 1.48 9.54
C ARG A 195 20.81 2.20 10.32
N ILE A 196 20.79 3.54 10.28
CA ILE A 196 19.73 4.33 10.91
C ILE A 196 18.41 4.13 10.17
N PHE A 197 18.44 4.10 8.84
CA PHE A 197 17.25 3.85 8.01
C PHE A 197 16.78 2.39 8.06
N ASP A 198 17.65 1.43 8.28
CA ASP A 198 17.29 0.02 8.50
C ASP A 198 16.62 -0.20 9.86
N PHE A 199 16.99 0.58 10.88
CA PHE A 199 16.39 0.50 12.22
C PHE A 199 15.02 1.20 12.28
N ILE A 200 14.84 2.30 11.53
CA ILE A 200 13.57 2.99 11.40
C ILE A 200 13.20 2.93 9.90
N PRO A 201 12.29 2.08 9.47
CA PRO A 201 11.89 1.99 8.06
C PRO A 201 11.07 3.22 7.65
N VAL A 202 11.74 4.38 7.59
CA VAL A 202 11.15 5.70 7.26
C VAL A 202 10.40 5.63 5.93
N GLN A 203 10.86 4.81 4.99
CA GLN A 203 10.18 4.58 3.72
C GLN A 203 8.75 4.05 3.90
N ARG A 204 8.47 3.31 4.96
CA ARG A 204 7.11 2.80 5.25
C ARG A 204 6.15 3.90 5.68
N ALA A 205 6.66 4.98 6.27
CA ALA A 205 5.85 6.13 6.65
C ALA A 205 5.15 6.80 5.46
N PHE A 206 5.64 6.57 4.24
CA PHE A 206 5.08 7.13 3.00
C PHE A 206 4.08 6.21 2.30
N HIS A 207 3.75 5.07 2.87
CA HIS A 207 2.63 4.27 2.40
C HIS A 207 1.29 4.86 2.85
N SER A 208 0.24 4.62 2.10
CA SER A 208 -1.07 5.28 2.26
C SER A 208 -1.65 5.17 3.67
N VAL A 209 -1.61 3.99 4.28
CA VAL A 209 -2.17 3.74 5.61
C VAL A 209 -1.32 4.42 6.68
N GLU A 210 -0.02 4.22 6.64
CA GLU A 210 0.93 4.77 7.60
C GLU A 210 0.94 6.31 7.55
N MET A 211 0.96 6.90 6.35
CA MET A 211 0.81 8.36 6.18
C MET A 211 -0.48 8.86 6.81
N THR A 212 -1.61 8.19 6.55
CA THR A 212 -2.91 8.61 7.07
C THR A 212 -2.95 8.53 8.59
N ILE A 213 -2.39 7.47 9.20
CA ILE A 213 -2.27 7.34 10.66
C ILE A 213 -1.41 8.46 11.23
N LEU A 214 -0.26 8.75 10.62
CA LEU A 214 0.62 9.84 11.06
C LEU A 214 -0.07 11.20 10.99
N ILE A 215 -0.84 11.48 9.92
CA ILE A 215 -1.63 12.71 9.78
C ILE A 215 -2.65 12.84 10.92
N VAL A 216 -3.36 11.76 11.25
CA VAL A 216 -4.35 11.75 12.33
C VAL A 216 -3.67 11.97 13.69
N LEU A 217 -2.55 11.29 13.95
CA LEU A 217 -1.80 11.46 15.20
C LEU A 217 -1.23 12.87 15.33
N PHE A 218 -0.68 13.42 14.27
CA PHE A 218 -0.18 14.80 14.26
C PHE A 218 -1.28 15.81 14.56
N HIS A 219 -2.43 15.68 13.92
CA HIS A 219 -3.59 16.54 14.17
C HIS A 219 -4.10 16.40 15.61
N SER A 220 -4.09 15.21 16.17
CA SER A 220 -4.47 14.99 17.58
C SER A 220 -3.52 15.71 18.53
N TYR A 221 -2.22 15.65 18.25
CA TYR A 221 -1.20 16.31 19.05
C TYR A 221 -1.31 17.84 19.00
N THR A 222 -1.51 18.41 17.80
CA THR A 222 -1.64 19.88 17.63
C THR A 222 -2.90 20.46 18.24
N ASN A 223 -3.96 19.67 18.47
CA ASN A 223 -5.17 20.12 19.14
C ASN A 223 -5.15 19.90 20.68
N LEU A 224 -4.10 19.24 21.19
CA LEU A 224 -3.88 19.08 22.63
C LEU A 224 -2.95 20.16 23.23
N LEU A 225 -2.25 20.92 22.39
CA LEU A 225 -1.41 22.08 22.74
C LEU A 225 -2.17 23.38 22.55
#